data_e48695aef3292f341950aea9ce2f1bbe
#
_entry.id   e48695aef3292f341950aea9ce2f1bbe
#
_cell.length_a   1.000
_cell.length_b   1.000
_cell.length_c   1.000
_cell.angle_alpha   90.00
_cell.angle_beta   90.00
_cell.angle_gamma   90.00
#
_symmetry.space_group_name_H-M   'P 1'
#
loop_
_entity.id
_entity.type
_entity.pdbx_description
1 polymer ?
#
loop_
_entity_poly.entity_id
_entity_poly.type
_entity_poly.pdbx_seq_one_letter_code
_entity_poly.pdbx_strand_id
1 'polypeptide(L)'
;MSDVTQERPRDRIGAYADAMFDVALAEGIVGEVEDELFRFARAYEASDELRDALTDPHIPASRRQQIVEDLLGPRATHVTTALVSMVVGTGRGRELPTIIDSLVRKSAEAQKKAVAEVRSAVELSDDQRRRLADAIEKATGKSVEVKVVVDPSVLGGLVTTVGDTVIDGSVRTRLEQLKNTL
;
A
#
# COMPACT_ATOMS: atom_id res chain seq x y z
N MET A 1 -39.03 14.15 13.47
CA MET A 1 -38.24 14.75 12.38
C MET A 1 -36.88 14.11 12.47
N SER A 2 -36.64 13.07 11.67
CA SER A 2 -35.38 12.32 11.69
C SER A 2 -34.43 12.99 10.72
N ASP A 3 -33.36 13.55 11.28
CA ASP A 3 -32.26 14.12 10.53
C ASP A 3 -31.47 12.96 9.90
N VAL A 4 -31.78 12.67 8.64
CA VAL A 4 -30.99 11.73 7.83
C VAL A 4 -29.75 12.50 7.44
N THR A 5 -28.70 12.37 8.25
CA THR A 5 -27.36 12.85 7.95
C THR A 5 -26.94 12.28 6.59
N GLN A 6 -27.03 13.10 5.54
CA GLN A 6 -26.46 12.77 4.24
C GLN A 6 -24.94 12.71 4.41
N GLU A 7 -24.41 11.52 4.63
CA GLU A 7 -22.99 11.26 4.60
C GLU A 7 -22.39 11.79 3.28
N ARG A 8 -21.37 12.60 3.41
CA ARG A 8 -20.69 13.17 2.23
C ARG A 8 -20.07 12.06 1.40
N PRO A 9 -20.05 12.16 0.06
CA PRO A 9 -19.52 11.09 -0.81
C PRO A 9 -18.11 10.61 -0.44
N ARG A 10 -17.28 11.51 0.07
CA ARG A 10 -15.90 11.19 0.53
C ARG A 10 -15.88 10.29 1.76
N ASP A 11 -16.82 10.46 2.69
CA ASP A 11 -16.89 9.65 3.90
C ASP A 11 -17.29 8.21 3.56
N ARG A 12 -18.13 8.03 2.55
CA ARG A 12 -18.57 6.70 2.09
C ARG A 12 -17.47 5.90 1.38
N ILE A 13 -16.67 6.56 0.51
CA ILE A 13 -15.52 5.92 -0.15
C ILE A 13 -14.52 5.44 0.90
N GLY A 14 -14.23 6.28 1.89
CA GLY A 14 -13.39 5.91 3.02
C GLY A 14 -13.94 4.72 3.79
N ALA A 15 -15.24 4.71 4.09
CA ALA A 15 -15.89 3.60 4.81
C ALA A 15 -15.80 2.26 4.05
N TYR A 16 -15.96 2.26 2.72
CA TYR A 16 -15.73 1.05 1.91
C TYR A 16 -14.28 0.60 1.95
N ALA A 17 -13.33 1.52 1.77
CA ALA A 17 -11.91 1.20 1.84
C ALA A 17 -11.51 0.67 3.23
N ASP A 18 -12.07 1.24 4.29
CA ASP A 18 -11.86 0.79 5.67
C ASP A 18 -12.37 -0.63 5.88
N ALA A 19 -13.61 -0.90 5.47
CA ALA A 19 -14.21 -2.22 5.59
C ALA A 19 -13.44 -3.28 4.78
N MET A 20 -13.02 -2.95 3.56
CA MET A 20 -12.22 -3.84 2.71
C MET A 20 -10.86 -4.13 3.33
N PHE A 21 -10.20 -3.11 3.89
CA PHE A 21 -8.93 -3.26 4.59
C PHE A 21 -9.06 -4.14 5.83
N ASP A 22 -10.11 -3.92 6.66
CA ASP A 22 -10.36 -4.70 7.87
C ASP A 22 -10.61 -6.18 7.57
N VAL A 23 -11.32 -6.49 6.47
CA VAL A 23 -11.51 -7.87 6.00
C VAL A 23 -10.17 -8.49 5.60
N ALA A 24 -9.37 -7.81 4.78
CA ALA A 24 -8.06 -8.30 4.36
C ALA A 24 -7.10 -8.49 5.54
N LEU A 25 -7.18 -7.61 6.55
CA LEU A 25 -6.40 -7.70 7.78
C LEU A 25 -6.81 -8.90 8.64
N ALA A 26 -8.12 -9.15 8.77
CA ALA A 26 -8.65 -10.29 9.51
C ALA A 26 -8.23 -11.63 8.89
N GLU A 27 -8.14 -11.69 7.57
CA GLU A 27 -7.67 -12.86 6.82
C GLU A 27 -6.13 -12.96 6.76
N GLY A 28 -5.39 -11.94 7.20
CA GLY A 28 -3.93 -11.93 7.23
C GLY A 28 -3.26 -11.78 5.85
N ILE A 29 -3.98 -11.33 4.83
CA ILE A 29 -3.56 -11.29 3.42
C ILE A 29 -3.64 -9.88 2.81
N VAL A 30 -3.41 -8.83 3.62
CA VAL A 30 -3.53 -7.43 3.18
C VAL A 30 -2.70 -7.14 1.93
N GLY A 31 -1.43 -7.58 1.91
CA GLY A 31 -0.54 -7.31 0.76
C GLY A 31 -1.01 -7.98 -0.52
N GLU A 32 -1.51 -9.21 -0.43
CA GLU A 32 -2.02 -9.97 -1.58
C GLU A 32 -3.29 -9.33 -2.15
N VAL A 33 -4.23 -8.98 -1.26
CA VAL A 33 -5.48 -8.27 -1.64
C VAL A 33 -5.18 -6.91 -2.25
N GLU A 34 -4.23 -6.16 -1.69
CA GLU A 34 -3.81 -4.86 -2.20
C GLU A 34 -3.27 -4.96 -3.63
N ASP A 35 -2.35 -5.89 -3.88
CA ASP A 35 -1.75 -6.12 -5.19
C ASP A 35 -2.79 -6.55 -6.25
N GLU A 36 -3.71 -7.42 -5.85
CA GLU A 36 -4.79 -7.91 -6.72
C GLU A 36 -5.79 -6.81 -7.06
N LEU A 37 -6.22 -6.03 -6.08
CA LEU A 37 -7.12 -4.89 -6.27
C LEU A 37 -6.47 -3.81 -7.12
N PHE A 38 -5.20 -3.51 -6.90
CA PHE A 38 -4.46 -2.53 -7.70
C PHE A 38 -4.42 -2.95 -9.17
N ARG A 39 -4.07 -4.22 -9.46
CA ARG A 39 -4.07 -4.75 -10.84
C ARG A 39 -5.46 -4.70 -11.47
N PHE A 40 -6.50 -5.04 -10.69
CA PHE A 40 -7.88 -4.95 -11.14
C PHE A 40 -8.28 -3.52 -11.48
N ALA A 41 -7.96 -2.54 -10.62
CA ALA A 41 -8.25 -1.13 -10.87
C ALA A 41 -7.61 -0.63 -12.19
N ARG A 42 -6.35 -1.00 -12.45
CA ARG A 42 -5.68 -0.63 -13.70
C ARG A 42 -6.33 -1.29 -14.93
N ALA A 43 -6.72 -2.55 -14.84
CA ALA A 43 -7.46 -3.23 -15.92
C ALA A 43 -8.85 -2.59 -16.16
N TYR A 44 -9.55 -2.25 -15.08
CA TYR A 44 -10.85 -1.57 -15.12
C TYR A 44 -10.74 -0.19 -15.77
N GLU A 45 -9.72 0.60 -15.45
CA GLU A 45 -9.50 1.92 -16.06
C GLU A 45 -9.11 1.83 -17.53
N ALA A 46 -8.42 0.78 -17.93
CA ALA A 46 -7.97 0.58 -19.30
C ALA A 46 -9.05 0.01 -20.25
N SER A 47 -10.17 -0.51 -19.72
CA SER A 47 -11.21 -1.17 -20.52
C SER A 47 -12.57 -0.49 -20.36
N ASP A 48 -13.01 0.21 -21.43
CA ASP A 48 -14.36 0.78 -21.50
C ASP A 48 -15.43 -0.30 -21.39
N GLU A 49 -15.21 -1.44 -22.06
CA GLU A 49 -16.13 -2.58 -22.06
C GLU A 49 -16.34 -3.13 -20.64
N LEU A 50 -15.27 -3.27 -19.87
CA LEU A 50 -15.36 -3.74 -18.49
C LEU A 50 -16.07 -2.70 -17.59
N ARG A 51 -15.76 -1.41 -17.78
CA ARG A 51 -16.46 -0.35 -17.04
C ARG A 51 -17.96 -0.36 -17.32
N ASP A 52 -18.33 -0.43 -18.58
CA ASP A 52 -19.75 -0.46 -18.99
C ASP A 52 -20.45 -1.69 -18.43
N ALA A 53 -19.84 -2.87 -18.55
CA ALA A 53 -20.41 -4.12 -18.05
C ALA A 53 -20.66 -4.09 -16.52
N LEU A 54 -19.81 -3.41 -15.74
CA LEU A 54 -19.92 -3.35 -14.29
C LEU A 54 -20.74 -2.14 -13.77
N THR A 55 -21.05 -1.16 -14.63
CA THR A 55 -21.70 0.08 -14.22
C THR A 55 -23.04 0.35 -14.90
N ASP A 56 -23.41 -0.43 -15.93
CA ASP A 56 -24.69 -0.28 -16.62
C ASP A 56 -25.84 -0.59 -15.66
N PRO A 57 -26.73 0.37 -15.40
CA PRO A 57 -27.89 0.17 -14.52
C PRO A 57 -28.92 -0.83 -15.08
N HIS A 58 -28.90 -1.12 -16.39
CA HIS A 58 -29.79 -2.08 -17.01
C HIS A 58 -29.34 -3.54 -16.78
N ILE A 59 -28.08 -3.75 -16.43
CA ILE A 59 -27.58 -5.07 -16.09
C ILE A 59 -27.91 -5.37 -14.63
N PRO A 60 -28.62 -6.46 -14.30
CA PRO A 60 -28.91 -6.84 -12.92
C PRO A 60 -27.66 -6.96 -12.07
N ALA A 61 -27.76 -6.62 -10.77
CA ALA A 61 -26.64 -6.68 -9.83
C ALA A 61 -25.98 -8.08 -9.80
N SER A 62 -26.80 -9.14 -9.78
CA SER A 62 -26.32 -10.53 -9.82
C SER A 62 -25.51 -10.84 -11.07
N ARG A 63 -25.88 -10.29 -12.23
CA ARG A 63 -25.13 -10.50 -13.46
C ARG A 63 -23.80 -9.75 -13.45
N ARG A 64 -23.78 -8.54 -12.92
CA ARG A 64 -22.53 -7.79 -12.73
C ARG A 64 -21.57 -8.49 -11.75
N GLN A 65 -22.12 -9.07 -10.67
CA GLN A 65 -21.32 -9.88 -9.72
C GLN A 65 -20.76 -11.14 -10.39
N GLN A 66 -21.57 -11.82 -11.21
CA GLN A 66 -21.11 -13.00 -11.96
C GLN A 66 -19.96 -12.65 -12.91
N ILE A 67 -19.98 -11.49 -13.59
CA ILE A 67 -18.88 -11.02 -14.43
C ILE A 67 -17.58 -10.86 -13.60
N VAL A 68 -17.68 -10.31 -12.38
CA VAL A 68 -16.54 -10.20 -11.47
C VAL A 68 -16.00 -11.57 -11.08
N GLU A 69 -16.89 -12.50 -10.71
CA GLU A 69 -16.52 -13.86 -10.33
C GLU A 69 -15.83 -14.62 -11.48
N ASP A 70 -16.37 -14.51 -12.70
CA ASP A 70 -15.81 -15.12 -13.90
C ASP A 70 -14.43 -14.56 -14.24
N LEU A 71 -14.21 -13.26 -13.99
CA LEU A 71 -12.96 -12.56 -14.31
C LEU A 71 -11.87 -12.79 -13.25
N LEU A 72 -12.23 -12.67 -11.97
CA LEU A 72 -11.30 -12.69 -10.85
C LEU A 72 -11.14 -14.07 -10.22
N GLY A 73 -12.17 -14.90 -10.21
CA GLY A 73 -12.14 -16.21 -9.54
C GLY A 73 -10.93 -17.07 -9.88
N PRO A 74 -10.48 -17.15 -11.14
CA PRO A 74 -9.29 -17.93 -11.50
C PRO A 74 -7.96 -17.22 -11.23
N ARG A 75 -7.95 -15.93 -10.88
CA ARG A 75 -6.75 -15.05 -10.93
C ARG A 75 -6.49 -14.28 -9.65
N ALA A 76 -7.43 -14.27 -8.73
CA ALA A 76 -7.36 -13.54 -7.48
C ALA A 76 -7.87 -14.42 -6.32
N THR A 77 -7.56 -13.99 -5.11
CA THR A 77 -8.09 -14.61 -3.90
C THR A 77 -9.61 -14.51 -3.86
N HIS A 78 -10.26 -15.42 -3.14
CA HIS A 78 -11.71 -15.35 -2.93
C HIS A 78 -12.11 -14.08 -2.18
N VAL A 79 -11.23 -13.58 -1.31
CA VAL A 79 -11.44 -12.32 -0.57
C VAL A 79 -11.52 -11.15 -1.54
N THR A 80 -10.54 -10.98 -2.42
CA THR A 80 -10.54 -9.92 -3.44
C THR A 80 -11.76 -10.00 -4.34
N THR A 81 -12.10 -11.21 -4.80
CA THR A 81 -13.29 -11.43 -5.64
C THR A 81 -14.57 -11.02 -4.91
N ALA A 82 -14.72 -11.41 -3.63
CA ALA A 82 -15.88 -11.05 -2.83
C ALA A 82 -15.97 -9.53 -2.57
N LEU A 83 -14.85 -8.88 -2.29
CA LEU A 83 -14.80 -7.44 -2.04
C LEU A 83 -15.21 -6.63 -3.29
N VAL A 84 -14.71 -6.98 -4.46
CA VAL A 84 -15.09 -6.33 -5.73
C VAL A 84 -16.57 -6.62 -6.05
N SER A 85 -17.02 -7.87 -5.89
CA SER A 85 -18.41 -8.26 -6.10
C SER A 85 -19.38 -7.50 -5.19
N MET A 86 -19.01 -7.27 -3.93
CA MET A 86 -19.78 -6.47 -2.98
C MET A 86 -19.96 -5.02 -3.48
N VAL A 87 -18.89 -4.36 -3.90
CA VAL A 87 -18.97 -2.97 -4.39
C VAL A 87 -19.81 -2.87 -5.66
N VAL A 88 -19.62 -3.80 -6.60
CA VAL A 88 -20.38 -3.85 -7.86
C VAL A 88 -21.84 -4.18 -7.60
N GLY A 89 -22.12 -5.13 -6.69
CA GLY A 89 -23.48 -5.53 -6.31
C GLY A 89 -24.28 -4.39 -5.71
N THR A 90 -23.63 -3.48 -4.97
CA THR A 90 -24.27 -2.28 -4.42
C THR A 90 -24.46 -1.14 -5.45
N GLY A 91 -24.08 -1.35 -6.71
CA GLY A 91 -24.20 -0.37 -7.80
C GLY A 91 -23.11 0.70 -7.80
N ARG A 92 -21.99 0.47 -7.08
CA ARG A 92 -20.90 1.43 -6.91
C ARG A 92 -19.69 1.14 -7.80
N GLY A 93 -19.88 0.41 -8.89
CA GLY A 93 -18.80 0.06 -9.82
C GLY A 93 -17.99 1.26 -10.30
N ARG A 94 -18.61 2.44 -10.45
CA ARG A 94 -17.91 3.68 -10.84
C ARG A 94 -16.96 4.21 -9.80
N GLU A 95 -17.18 3.90 -8.52
CA GLU A 95 -16.35 4.35 -7.40
C GLU A 95 -15.16 3.39 -7.12
N LEU A 96 -15.13 2.21 -7.78
CA LEU A 96 -14.12 1.18 -7.55
C LEU A 96 -12.68 1.69 -7.58
N PRO A 97 -12.20 2.43 -8.61
CA PRO A 97 -10.83 2.90 -8.62
C PRO A 97 -10.51 3.79 -7.41
N THR A 98 -11.41 4.70 -7.06
CA THR A 98 -11.22 5.62 -5.93
C THR A 98 -11.23 4.89 -4.58
N ILE A 99 -12.09 3.86 -4.43
CA ILE A 99 -12.13 3.01 -3.23
C ILE A 99 -10.81 2.25 -3.10
N ILE A 100 -10.34 1.65 -4.19
CA ILE A 100 -9.09 0.89 -4.22
C ILE A 100 -7.89 1.79 -3.92
N ASP A 101 -7.78 2.96 -4.54
CA ASP A 101 -6.71 3.93 -4.25
C ASP A 101 -6.73 4.38 -2.77
N SER A 102 -7.93 4.52 -2.19
CA SER A 102 -8.07 4.83 -0.76
C SER A 102 -7.61 3.69 0.14
N LEU A 103 -7.90 2.43 -0.24
CA LEU A 103 -7.44 1.23 0.47
C LEU A 103 -5.91 1.12 0.41
N VAL A 104 -5.31 1.28 -0.78
CA VAL A 104 -3.85 1.23 -0.96
C VAL A 104 -3.15 2.27 -0.08
N ARG A 105 -3.67 3.51 -0.06
CA ARG A 105 -3.14 4.56 0.81
C ARG A 105 -3.26 4.19 2.29
N LYS A 106 -4.41 3.66 2.72
CA LYS A 106 -4.63 3.23 4.10
C LYS A 106 -3.71 2.07 4.48
N SER A 107 -3.52 1.10 3.58
CA SER A 107 -2.59 -0.01 3.77
C SER A 107 -1.16 0.50 4.00
N ALA A 108 -0.70 1.43 3.16
CA ALA A 108 0.62 2.05 3.32
C ALA A 108 0.75 2.79 4.67
N GLU A 109 -0.28 3.53 5.09
CA GLU A 109 -0.32 4.22 6.38
C GLU A 109 -0.32 3.23 7.56
N ALA A 110 -1.11 2.15 7.47
CA ALA A 110 -1.23 1.14 8.52
C ALA A 110 0.03 0.29 8.66
N GLN A 111 0.68 -0.05 7.55
CA GLN A 111 1.94 -0.78 7.57
C GLN A 111 3.08 0.04 8.16
N LYS A 112 2.92 1.38 8.31
CA LYS A 112 3.94 2.31 8.83
C LYS A 112 5.36 1.96 8.40
N LYS A 113 5.49 1.32 7.25
CA LYS A 113 6.79 1.05 6.64
C LYS A 113 7.26 2.36 6.03
N ALA A 114 7.97 3.14 6.83
CA ALA A 114 8.73 4.22 6.25
C ALA A 114 9.79 3.59 5.33
N VAL A 115 9.93 4.10 4.12
CA VAL A 115 11.05 3.70 3.26
C VAL A 115 12.32 4.25 3.88
N ALA A 116 13.24 3.37 4.26
CA ALA A 116 14.59 3.73 4.67
C ALA A 116 15.52 3.60 3.46
N GLU A 117 15.86 4.73 2.82
CA GLU A 117 16.91 4.75 1.82
C GLU A 117 18.27 4.67 2.51
N VAL A 118 19.01 3.62 2.19
CA VAL A 118 20.32 3.35 2.78
C VAL A 118 21.38 3.44 1.69
N ARG A 119 22.26 4.42 1.80
CA ARG A 119 23.43 4.55 0.92
C ARG A 119 24.61 3.81 1.53
N SER A 120 25.20 2.92 0.77
CA SER A 120 26.34 2.11 1.16
C SER A 120 27.37 2.07 0.03
N ALA A 121 28.66 2.03 0.38
CA ALA A 121 29.72 1.87 -0.61
C ALA A 121 29.68 0.51 -1.34
N VAL A 122 29.04 -0.49 -0.76
CA VAL A 122 28.91 -1.86 -1.26
C VAL A 122 27.49 -2.37 -1.14
N GLU A 123 27.15 -3.38 -1.92
CA GLU A 123 25.88 -4.08 -1.75
C GLU A 123 25.75 -4.72 -0.37
N LEU A 124 24.55 -4.67 0.19
CA LEU A 124 24.23 -5.34 1.45
C LEU A 124 23.57 -6.69 1.17
N SER A 125 23.99 -7.72 1.91
CA SER A 125 23.31 -9.02 1.90
C SER A 125 21.92 -8.92 2.52
N ASP A 126 21.04 -9.89 2.26
CA ASP A 126 19.69 -9.91 2.83
C ASP A 126 19.68 -9.97 4.36
N ASP A 127 20.68 -10.64 4.96
CA ASP A 127 20.86 -10.68 6.40
C ASP A 127 21.26 -9.30 6.96
N GLN A 128 22.14 -8.60 6.29
CA GLN A 128 22.55 -7.24 6.64
C GLN A 128 21.36 -6.25 6.52
N ARG A 129 20.56 -6.38 5.46
CA ARG A 129 19.35 -5.55 5.28
C ARG A 129 18.34 -5.78 6.40
N ARG A 130 18.11 -7.04 6.80
CA ARG A 130 17.22 -7.38 7.91
C ARG A 130 17.69 -6.79 9.23
N ARG A 131 18.95 -7.00 9.58
CA ARG A 131 19.55 -6.45 10.81
C ARG A 131 19.49 -4.92 10.85
N LEU A 132 19.65 -4.29 9.70
CA LEU A 132 19.54 -2.85 9.57
C LEU A 132 18.11 -2.37 9.76
N ALA A 133 17.12 -3.05 9.15
CA ALA A 133 15.71 -2.77 9.37
C ALA A 133 15.34 -2.86 10.85
N ASP A 134 15.74 -3.94 11.53
CA ASP A 134 15.52 -4.14 12.96
C ASP A 134 16.16 -3.04 13.83
N ALA A 135 17.36 -2.59 13.44
CA ALA A 135 18.05 -1.52 14.16
C ALA A 135 17.35 -0.16 13.99
N ILE A 136 16.89 0.14 12.77
CA ILE A 136 16.15 1.36 12.47
C ILE A 136 14.79 1.33 13.20
N GLU A 137 14.10 0.19 13.19
CA GLU A 137 12.82 0.02 13.90
C GLU A 137 12.97 0.25 15.41
N LYS A 138 14.01 -0.31 16.02
CA LYS A 138 14.33 -0.08 17.45
C LYS A 138 14.65 1.39 17.75
N ALA A 139 15.33 2.08 16.83
CA ALA A 139 15.72 3.48 17.02
C ALA A 139 14.57 4.46 16.77
N THR A 140 13.67 4.17 15.83
CA THR A 140 12.63 5.09 15.37
C THR A 140 11.22 4.71 15.81
N GLY A 141 11.00 3.47 16.28
CA GLY A 141 9.69 2.91 16.57
C GLY A 141 8.82 2.67 15.34
N LYS A 142 9.41 2.73 14.13
CA LYS A 142 8.72 2.56 12.85
C LYS A 142 9.28 1.36 12.13
N SER A 143 8.42 0.46 11.68
CA SER A 143 8.83 -0.60 10.75
C SER A 143 9.25 0.03 9.43
N VAL A 144 10.38 -0.39 8.86
CA VAL A 144 10.95 0.22 7.66
C VAL A 144 11.23 -0.82 6.59
N GLU A 145 11.00 -0.43 5.34
CA GLU A 145 11.50 -1.14 4.18
C GLU A 145 12.86 -0.54 3.79
N VAL A 146 13.91 -1.36 3.86
CA VAL A 146 15.27 -0.91 3.55
C VAL A 146 15.50 -1.01 2.04
N LYS A 147 15.68 0.15 1.38
CA LYS A 147 16.13 0.26 -0.01
C LYS A 147 17.58 0.68 -0.05
N VAL A 148 18.43 -0.19 -0.59
CA VAL A 148 19.88 0.06 -0.65
C VAL A 148 20.25 0.72 -1.96
N VAL A 149 20.93 1.87 -1.87
CA VAL A 149 21.58 2.55 -3.00
C VAL A 149 23.07 2.37 -2.84
N VAL A 150 23.71 1.74 -3.82
CA VAL A 150 25.17 1.62 -3.84
C VAL A 150 25.77 2.93 -4.30
N ASP A 151 26.46 3.61 -3.39
CA ASP A 151 27.10 4.90 -3.64
C ASP A 151 28.59 4.84 -3.21
N PRO A 152 29.51 4.70 -4.16
CA PRO A 152 30.96 4.63 -3.85
C PRO A 152 31.54 5.88 -3.16
N SER A 153 30.81 7.00 -3.18
CA SER A 153 31.22 8.24 -2.49
C SER A 153 31.05 8.19 -0.98
N VAL A 154 30.28 7.21 -0.47
CA VAL A 154 30.12 6.97 0.98
C VAL A 154 31.43 6.38 1.52
N LEU A 155 32.16 7.18 2.29
CA LEU A 155 33.42 6.79 2.92
C LEU A 155 33.18 5.92 4.17
N GLY A 156 32.90 4.63 3.94
CA GLY A 156 32.68 3.64 5.00
C GLY A 156 31.48 3.94 5.89
N GLY A 157 30.73 2.94 6.23
CA GLY A 157 29.49 3.07 7.00
C GLY A 157 28.25 3.21 6.13
N LEU A 158 27.15 3.66 6.72
CA LEU A 158 25.84 3.75 6.11
C LEU A 158 25.25 5.14 6.34
N VAL A 159 24.70 5.74 5.30
CA VAL A 159 23.83 6.92 5.41
C VAL A 159 22.39 6.44 5.21
N THR A 160 21.56 6.61 6.23
CA THR A 160 20.19 6.14 6.22
C THR A 160 19.25 7.34 6.29
N THR A 161 18.31 7.44 5.34
CA THR A 161 17.25 8.44 5.34
C THR A 161 15.92 7.74 5.59
N VAL A 162 15.20 8.13 6.62
CA VAL A 162 13.87 7.60 6.96
C VAL A 162 12.88 8.76 6.95
N GLY A 163 12.10 8.89 5.87
CA GLY A 163 11.27 10.08 5.64
C GLY A 163 12.12 11.34 5.62
N ASP A 164 11.83 12.30 6.50
CA ASP A 164 12.58 13.56 6.62
C ASP A 164 13.79 13.47 7.58
N THR A 165 14.06 12.29 8.15
CA THR A 165 15.13 12.10 9.14
C THR A 165 16.33 11.42 8.49
N VAL A 166 17.48 12.09 8.51
CA VAL A 166 18.77 11.52 8.03
C VAL A 166 19.58 11.04 9.23
N ILE A 167 19.96 9.76 9.21
CA ILE A 167 20.86 9.15 10.19
C ILE A 167 22.16 8.82 9.47
N ASP A 168 23.16 9.66 9.65
CA ASP A 168 24.49 9.48 9.03
C ASP A 168 25.44 8.77 10.00
N GLY A 169 25.68 7.49 9.75
CA GLY A 169 26.61 6.64 10.48
C GLY A 169 27.96 6.45 9.78
N SER A 170 28.28 7.30 8.79
CA SER A 170 29.53 7.19 8.05
C SER A 170 30.75 7.54 8.89
N VAL A 171 31.91 6.97 8.52
CA VAL A 171 33.21 7.30 9.16
C VAL A 171 33.53 8.79 9.02
N ARG A 172 33.08 9.42 7.94
CA ARG A 172 33.27 10.84 7.68
C ARG A 172 32.62 11.68 8.81
N THR A 173 31.37 11.42 9.14
CA THR A 173 30.64 12.14 10.21
C THR A 173 31.27 11.91 11.57
N ARG A 174 31.78 10.69 11.86
CA ARG A 174 32.50 10.42 13.11
C ARG A 174 33.84 11.18 13.20
N LEU A 175 34.57 11.32 12.10
CA LEU A 175 35.82 12.09 12.04
C LEU A 175 35.55 13.60 12.19
N GLU A 176 34.50 14.12 11.58
CA GLU A 176 34.11 15.52 11.73
C GLU A 176 33.66 15.83 13.18
N GLN A 177 32.92 14.92 13.83
CA GLN A 177 32.56 15.06 15.24
C GLN A 177 33.77 15.05 16.16
N LEU A 178 34.76 14.19 15.92
CA LEU A 178 36.02 14.16 16.70
C LEU A 178 36.84 15.43 16.51
N LYS A 179 36.84 15.99 15.31
CA LYS A 179 37.57 17.24 15.03
C LYS A 179 36.97 18.46 15.72
N ASN A 180 35.64 18.45 15.94
CA ASN A 180 34.93 19.55 16.60
C ASN A 180 34.89 19.41 18.13
N THR A 181 35.42 18.31 18.69
CA THR A 181 35.44 18.04 20.13
C THR A 181 36.85 18.24 20.73
N LEU A 182 37.84 18.50 19.88
CA LEU A 182 39.23 18.88 20.22
C LEU A 182 39.42 20.39 20.09
#